data_5ae8aecf7886f86bfc262266e2d9bbeb
#
_entry.id   5ae8aecf7886f86bfc262266e2d9bbeb
#
_cell.length_a   1.000
_cell.length_b   1.000
_cell.length_c   1.000
_cell.angle_alpha   90.00
_cell.angle_beta   90.00
_cell.angle_gamma   90.00
#
_symmetry.space_group_name_H-M   'P 1'
#
loop_
_entity.id
_entity.type
_entity.pdbx_description
1 polymer ?
#
loop_
_entity_poly.entity_id
_entity_poly.type
_entity_poly.pdbx_seq_one_letter_code
_entity_poly.pdbx_strand_id
1 'polypeptide(L)'
;MTTRKLFALLALAAAIGLFVPALPAPAEAKAFTVGIPLPLTGAEAKFGEMEKQAYEMAVDEINAKGGVNGVKLALDIQDSGGKPETATAIVEKFITINKYPIVVGEYTSQCSYAVAGVCEKYNVPYLVVTGAADKITQQGWKNVFRLNPPASLYNLGVFSFFEQVARPKTIAILYENTDFGNSTSKAMKDYCDSHGVYVVLSEGYQAGAVDFKPILQKVKSLRPDIVYMVSYLMDASLLMRQSKELDINPQAFIGGGAGHTLPEFLQNAAEASEYCMSATLWTPQVKYPGAKEFFDNFKKKFNKEADYHGAEAYAAAYVLADTLKRSKAATSDDLRASLAGTDMMTAFGPVKFVSWGQFTNQNKMDTLVLQVVGKKYETVWPSTAASAKFVYPVPRWRERK
;
A
#
# COMPACT_ATOMS: atom_id res chain seq x y z
N MET A 1 26.26 -91.92 -18.51
CA MET A 1 25.33 -91.85 -17.37
C MET A 1 25.77 -90.68 -16.48
N THR A 2 25.19 -89.61 -16.23
CA THR A 2 23.98 -88.95 -16.65
C THR A 2 24.00 -87.62 -15.96
N THR A 3 23.94 -86.60 -16.74
CA THR A 3 23.86 -85.16 -16.46
C THR A 3 22.59 -84.78 -15.73
N ARG A 4 22.34 -85.14 -14.48
CA ARG A 4 21.08 -84.84 -13.78
C ARG A 4 21.19 -84.43 -12.30
N LYS A 5 22.36 -84.01 -11.79
CA LYS A 5 22.49 -83.58 -10.38
C LYS A 5 23.13 -82.21 -10.19
N LEU A 6 23.12 -81.35 -11.21
CA LEU A 6 23.73 -80.02 -11.10
C LEU A 6 22.70 -78.84 -11.26
N PHE A 7 21.40 -79.12 -11.20
CA PHE A 7 20.34 -78.08 -11.38
C PHE A 7 19.47 -77.84 -10.11
N ALA A 8 19.82 -78.41 -8.96
CA ALA A 8 19.00 -78.29 -7.75
C ALA A 8 19.61 -77.38 -6.66
N LEU A 9 20.67 -76.63 -6.93
CA LEU A 9 21.34 -75.77 -5.93
C LEU A 9 21.39 -74.28 -6.30
N LEU A 10 20.72 -73.86 -7.33
CA LEU A 10 20.67 -72.46 -7.80
C LEU A 10 19.29 -71.80 -7.67
N ALA A 11 18.34 -72.36 -6.96
CA ALA A 11 17.00 -71.86 -6.79
C ALA A 11 16.60 -71.39 -5.36
N LEU A 12 17.57 -71.18 -4.45
CA LEU A 12 17.28 -70.79 -3.08
C LEU A 12 18.04 -69.53 -2.59
N ALA A 13 18.44 -68.66 -3.53
CA ALA A 13 19.19 -67.44 -3.17
C ALA A 13 18.54 -66.13 -3.70
N ALA A 14 17.21 -66.12 -3.97
CA ALA A 14 16.52 -64.96 -4.54
C ALA A 14 15.23 -64.60 -3.83
N ALA A 15 15.20 -64.53 -2.48
CA ALA A 15 14.05 -64.06 -1.73
C ALA A 15 14.43 -63.45 -0.36
N ILE A 16 15.56 -62.73 -0.29
CA ILE A 16 15.73 -61.75 0.80
C ILE A 16 15.41 -60.42 0.20
N GLY A 17 14.12 -60.12 0.03
CA GLY A 17 13.59 -58.79 -0.25
C GLY A 17 14.02 -57.88 0.91
N LEU A 18 14.93 -56.97 0.67
CA LEU A 18 15.21 -55.84 1.57
C LEU A 18 13.92 -55.09 1.80
N PHE A 19 13.24 -55.40 2.88
CA PHE A 19 12.12 -54.59 3.41
C PHE A 19 12.78 -53.32 3.98
N VAL A 20 13.03 -52.31 3.08
CA VAL A 20 13.34 -50.93 3.52
C VAL A 20 12.04 -50.37 4.07
N PRO A 21 11.91 -50.14 5.38
CA PRO A 21 10.76 -49.47 5.89
C PRO A 21 10.71 -48.09 5.23
N ALA A 22 9.69 -47.82 4.45
CA ALA A 22 9.42 -46.47 3.94
C ALA A 22 9.30 -45.55 5.17
N LEU A 23 10.28 -44.68 5.37
CA LEU A 23 10.17 -43.59 6.35
C LEU A 23 8.90 -42.84 5.99
N PRO A 24 7.98 -42.61 6.95
CA PRO A 24 6.80 -41.80 6.66
C PRO A 24 7.29 -40.45 6.12
N ALA A 25 6.77 -40.06 4.95
CA ALA A 25 7.01 -38.72 4.42
C ALA A 25 6.70 -37.73 5.55
N PRO A 26 7.55 -36.74 5.82
CA PRO A 26 7.27 -35.76 6.84
C PRO A 26 5.91 -35.16 6.52
N ALA A 27 4.98 -35.25 7.47
CA ALA A 27 3.67 -34.63 7.36
C ALA A 27 3.92 -33.17 7.03
N GLU A 28 3.43 -32.71 5.88
CA GLU A 28 3.55 -31.32 5.45
C GLU A 28 3.01 -30.44 6.57
N ALA A 29 3.90 -29.70 7.25
CA ALA A 29 3.51 -28.87 8.38
C ALA A 29 2.47 -27.88 7.86
N LYS A 30 1.26 -27.92 8.42
CA LYS A 30 0.12 -27.11 7.99
C LYS A 30 0.54 -25.64 8.03
N ALA A 31 0.59 -24.99 6.86
CA ALA A 31 0.95 -23.58 6.77
C ALA A 31 -0.06 -22.69 7.53
N PHE A 32 0.40 -21.60 8.10
CA PHE A 32 -0.48 -20.56 8.61
C PHE A 32 -0.99 -19.71 7.43
N THR A 33 -2.28 -19.82 7.14
CA THR A 33 -2.91 -19.11 6.03
C THR A 33 -3.54 -17.82 6.52
N VAL A 34 -3.30 -16.71 5.81
CA VAL A 34 -3.93 -15.40 6.03
C VAL A 34 -4.76 -14.99 4.83
N GLY A 35 -5.96 -14.50 5.08
CA GLY A 35 -6.86 -13.97 4.05
C GLY A 35 -6.54 -12.51 3.73
N ILE A 36 -6.44 -12.20 2.44
CA ILE A 36 -6.10 -10.86 1.93
C ILE A 36 -7.07 -10.51 0.79
N PRO A 37 -8.10 -9.68 1.03
CA PRO A 37 -8.87 -9.10 -0.05
C PRO A 37 -8.06 -7.98 -0.71
N LEU A 38 -7.98 -7.94 -2.05
CA LEU A 38 -7.31 -6.89 -2.83
C LEU A 38 -8.07 -6.60 -4.12
N PRO A 39 -8.02 -5.38 -4.66
CA PRO A 39 -8.57 -5.06 -5.96
C PRO A 39 -7.61 -5.53 -7.07
N LEU A 40 -7.74 -6.78 -7.51
CA LEU A 40 -6.91 -7.34 -8.58
C LEU A 40 -7.50 -7.05 -9.99
N THR A 41 -8.76 -6.61 -10.02
CA THR A 41 -9.45 -6.12 -11.22
C THR A 41 -10.08 -4.75 -10.94
N GLY A 42 -10.54 -4.06 -12.00
CA GLY A 42 -11.15 -2.73 -11.88
C GLY A 42 -10.14 -1.59 -11.95
N ALA A 43 -10.58 -0.41 -11.52
CA ALA A 43 -9.82 0.84 -11.64
C ALA A 43 -8.53 0.85 -10.79
N GLU A 44 -8.55 0.16 -9.65
CA GLU A 44 -7.46 0.11 -8.69
C GLU A 44 -6.55 -1.12 -8.87
N ALA A 45 -6.72 -1.89 -9.96
CA ALA A 45 -6.00 -3.15 -10.18
C ALA A 45 -4.47 -3.00 -10.16
N LYS A 46 -3.92 -1.85 -10.58
CA LYS A 46 -2.47 -1.62 -10.53
C LYS A 46 -1.91 -1.53 -9.11
N PHE A 47 -2.69 -0.97 -8.21
CA PHE A 47 -2.35 -0.95 -6.78
C PHE A 47 -2.43 -2.35 -6.17
N GLY A 48 -3.54 -3.08 -6.41
CA GLY A 48 -3.70 -4.46 -5.94
C GLY A 48 -2.63 -5.40 -6.47
N GLU A 49 -2.22 -5.25 -7.73
CA GLU A 49 -1.10 -5.99 -8.32
C GLU A 49 0.24 -5.69 -7.60
N MET A 50 0.53 -4.42 -7.32
CA MET A 50 1.73 -3.98 -6.61
C MET A 50 1.79 -4.59 -5.21
N GLU A 51 0.70 -4.48 -4.45
CA GLU A 51 0.61 -5.04 -3.11
C GLU A 51 0.74 -6.58 -3.11
N LYS A 52 0.02 -7.27 -3.99
CA LYS A 52 0.10 -8.73 -4.14
C LYS A 52 1.53 -9.19 -4.35
N GLN A 53 2.25 -8.57 -5.30
CA GLN A 53 3.63 -8.92 -5.60
C GLN A 53 4.56 -8.69 -4.41
N ALA A 54 4.32 -7.63 -3.64
CA ALA A 54 5.11 -7.32 -2.45
C ALA A 54 4.82 -8.29 -1.29
N TYR A 55 3.57 -8.67 -1.07
CA TYR A 55 3.20 -9.72 -0.10
C TYR A 55 3.85 -11.06 -0.45
N GLU A 56 3.71 -11.49 -1.71
CA GLU A 56 4.29 -12.75 -2.19
C GLU A 56 5.82 -12.76 -2.01
N MET A 57 6.49 -11.66 -2.36
CA MET A 57 7.95 -11.56 -2.18
C MET A 57 8.35 -11.66 -0.70
N ALA A 58 7.68 -10.95 0.19
CA ALA A 58 7.97 -10.99 1.62
C ALA A 58 7.73 -12.38 2.22
N VAL A 59 6.62 -13.03 1.85
CA VAL A 59 6.29 -14.39 2.34
C VAL A 59 7.28 -15.42 1.80
N ASP A 60 7.69 -15.31 0.54
CA ASP A 60 8.77 -16.17 -0.02
C ASP A 60 10.06 -16.04 0.80
N GLU A 61 10.48 -14.82 1.14
CA GLU A 61 11.68 -14.56 1.95
C GLU A 61 11.56 -15.09 3.38
N ILE A 62 10.40 -14.89 4.02
CA ILE A 62 10.13 -15.42 5.37
C ILE A 62 10.18 -16.96 5.34
N ASN A 63 9.53 -17.56 4.35
CA ASN A 63 9.46 -19.01 4.20
C ASN A 63 10.81 -19.65 3.83
N ALA A 64 11.64 -18.95 3.05
CA ALA A 64 13.00 -19.40 2.75
C ALA A 64 13.89 -19.45 3.99
N LYS A 65 13.61 -18.60 4.99
CA LYS A 65 14.28 -18.59 6.30
C LYS A 65 13.69 -19.60 7.32
N GLY A 66 12.78 -20.49 6.88
CA GLY A 66 12.16 -21.52 7.73
C GLY A 66 10.77 -21.15 8.26
N GLY A 67 10.17 -20.08 7.79
CA GLY A 67 8.86 -19.60 8.25
C GLY A 67 8.90 -18.92 9.63
N VAL A 68 7.77 -18.90 10.30
CA VAL A 68 7.62 -18.33 11.64
C VAL A 68 7.48 -19.47 12.65
N ASN A 69 8.41 -19.60 13.59
CA ASN A 69 8.43 -20.72 14.57
C ASN A 69 8.38 -22.11 13.88
N GLY A 70 8.97 -22.25 12.69
CA GLY A 70 8.96 -23.51 11.92
C GLY A 70 7.69 -23.73 11.09
N VAL A 71 6.72 -22.81 11.13
CA VAL A 71 5.48 -22.87 10.35
C VAL A 71 5.57 -21.92 9.16
N LYS A 72 5.32 -22.42 7.96
CA LYS A 72 5.30 -21.58 6.76
C LYS A 72 4.06 -20.70 6.71
N LEU A 73 4.17 -19.52 6.12
CA LEU A 73 3.07 -18.65 5.80
C LEU A 73 2.47 -19.00 4.43
N ALA A 74 1.16 -18.91 4.32
CA ALA A 74 0.43 -18.98 3.05
C ALA A 74 -0.52 -17.80 2.91
N LEU A 75 -0.72 -17.32 1.69
CA LEU A 75 -1.60 -16.21 1.36
C LEU A 75 -2.83 -16.72 0.61
N ASP A 76 -4.02 -16.41 1.09
CA ASP A 76 -5.28 -16.55 0.33
C ASP A 76 -5.70 -15.15 -0.15
N ILE A 77 -5.22 -14.76 -1.33
CA ILE A 77 -5.49 -13.47 -1.92
C ILE A 77 -6.71 -13.58 -2.84
N GLN A 78 -7.76 -12.82 -2.54
CA GLN A 78 -9.02 -12.82 -3.27
C GLN A 78 -9.30 -11.45 -3.89
N ASP A 79 -9.82 -11.44 -5.12
CA ASP A 79 -10.15 -10.21 -5.84
C ASP A 79 -11.43 -9.56 -5.32
N SER A 80 -11.30 -8.38 -4.73
CA SER A 80 -12.43 -7.56 -4.29
C SER A 80 -13.02 -6.69 -5.41
N GLY A 81 -12.27 -6.51 -6.50
CA GLY A 81 -12.61 -5.56 -7.58
C GLY A 81 -12.75 -4.12 -7.09
N GLY A 82 -12.20 -3.77 -5.92
CA GLY A 82 -12.36 -2.46 -5.28
C GLY A 82 -13.79 -2.17 -4.80
N LYS A 83 -14.63 -3.20 -4.62
CA LYS A 83 -16.05 -3.08 -4.23
C LYS A 83 -16.27 -3.50 -2.79
N PRO A 84 -16.84 -2.62 -1.92
CA PRO A 84 -17.06 -2.93 -0.51
C PRO A 84 -17.88 -4.19 -0.27
N GLU A 85 -18.92 -4.43 -1.08
CA GLU A 85 -19.79 -5.60 -0.95
C GLU A 85 -19.02 -6.91 -1.24
N THR A 86 -18.16 -6.90 -2.26
CA THR A 86 -17.33 -8.05 -2.62
C THR A 86 -16.27 -8.28 -1.55
N ALA A 87 -15.58 -7.22 -1.09
CA ALA A 87 -14.56 -7.30 -0.05
C ALA A 87 -15.12 -7.86 1.27
N THR A 88 -16.30 -7.40 1.70
CA THR A 88 -16.97 -7.90 2.92
C THR A 88 -17.39 -9.35 2.78
N ALA A 89 -17.95 -9.77 1.64
CA ALA A 89 -18.34 -11.16 1.39
C ALA A 89 -17.11 -12.11 1.41
N ILE A 90 -15.98 -11.69 0.84
CA ILE A 90 -14.71 -12.43 0.89
C ILE A 90 -14.27 -12.59 2.35
N VAL A 91 -14.27 -11.51 3.13
CA VAL A 91 -13.81 -11.53 4.52
C VAL A 91 -14.76 -12.34 5.42
N GLU A 92 -16.07 -12.26 5.23
CA GLU A 92 -17.00 -13.13 5.94
C GLU A 92 -16.72 -14.61 5.66
N LYS A 93 -16.41 -14.98 4.40
CA LYS A 93 -15.97 -16.34 4.05
C LYS A 93 -14.66 -16.71 4.73
N PHE A 94 -13.66 -15.85 4.75
CA PHE A 94 -12.39 -16.08 5.44
C PHE A 94 -12.61 -16.40 6.92
N ILE A 95 -13.50 -15.67 7.59
CA ILE A 95 -13.78 -15.82 9.02
C ILE A 95 -14.68 -17.02 9.29
N THR A 96 -15.79 -17.15 8.58
CA THR A 96 -16.86 -18.11 8.94
C THR A 96 -16.64 -19.50 8.34
N ILE A 97 -16.04 -19.61 7.18
CA ILE A 97 -15.79 -20.86 6.47
C ILE A 97 -14.34 -21.31 6.62
N ASN A 98 -13.39 -20.47 6.22
CA ASN A 98 -11.97 -20.81 6.24
C ASN A 98 -11.38 -20.77 7.66
N LYS A 99 -12.06 -20.08 8.63
CA LYS A 99 -11.64 -19.94 10.01
C LYS A 99 -10.27 -19.27 10.17
N TYR A 100 -9.94 -18.34 9.28
CA TYR A 100 -8.71 -17.56 9.41
C TYR A 100 -8.78 -16.65 10.64
N PRO A 101 -7.77 -16.69 11.51
CA PRO A 101 -7.81 -15.97 12.79
C PRO A 101 -7.41 -14.49 12.67
N ILE A 102 -6.99 -14.05 11.49
CA ILE A 102 -6.58 -12.68 11.18
C ILE A 102 -6.84 -12.38 9.71
N VAL A 103 -7.16 -11.12 9.39
CA VAL A 103 -7.29 -10.58 8.03
C VAL A 103 -6.26 -9.48 7.84
N VAL A 104 -5.67 -9.38 6.64
CA VAL A 104 -4.68 -8.34 6.27
C VAL A 104 -5.10 -7.72 4.93
N GLY A 105 -4.75 -6.50 4.66
CA GLY A 105 -5.12 -5.76 3.43
C GLY A 105 -6.16 -4.72 3.80
N GLU A 106 -6.99 -4.39 3.06
CA GLU A 106 -7.43 -4.13 1.70
C GLU A 106 -6.79 -2.81 1.21
N TYR A 107 -7.03 -2.40 -0.06
CA TYR A 107 -6.43 -1.20 -0.62
C TYR A 107 -7.27 0.07 -0.39
N THR A 108 -8.52 0.11 -0.93
CA THR A 108 -9.31 1.33 -0.90
C THR A 108 -9.84 1.66 0.50
N SER A 109 -9.96 2.95 0.80
CA SER A 109 -10.48 3.37 2.12
C SER A 109 -11.90 2.89 2.38
N GLN A 110 -12.77 2.89 1.37
CA GLN A 110 -14.16 2.45 1.51
C GLN A 110 -14.26 0.93 1.75
N CYS A 111 -13.45 0.13 1.06
CA CYS A 111 -13.41 -1.32 1.28
C CYS A 111 -12.77 -1.63 2.65
N SER A 112 -11.66 -0.97 2.99
CA SER A 112 -11.01 -1.14 4.29
C SER A 112 -11.94 -0.81 5.45
N TYR A 113 -12.75 0.26 5.33
CA TYR A 113 -13.74 0.61 6.35
C TYR A 113 -14.84 -0.45 6.48
N ALA A 114 -15.37 -0.94 5.35
CA ALA A 114 -16.40 -1.98 5.35
C ALA A 114 -15.87 -3.31 5.93
N VAL A 115 -14.66 -3.73 5.53
CA VAL A 115 -13.97 -4.92 6.07
C VAL A 115 -13.70 -4.77 7.56
N ALA A 116 -13.29 -3.58 8.02
CA ALA A 116 -13.05 -3.30 9.43
C ALA A 116 -14.30 -3.56 10.28
N GLY A 117 -15.49 -3.13 9.80
CA GLY A 117 -16.77 -3.41 10.45
C GLY A 117 -17.09 -4.90 10.55
N VAL A 118 -16.79 -5.67 9.50
CA VAL A 118 -16.96 -7.14 9.52
C VAL A 118 -16.00 -7.79 10.53
N CYS A 119 -14.73 -7.43 10.51
CA CYS A 119 -13.72 -7.97 11.41
C CYS A 119 -14.04 -7.64 12.88
N GLU A 120 -14.51 -6.43 13.17
CA GLU A 120 -14.96 -6.05 14.52
C GLU A 120 -16.17 -6.86 14.97
N LYS A 121 -17.19 -7.04 14.11
CA LYS A 121 -18.40 -7.85 14.37
C LYS A 121 -18.05 -9.29 14.76
N TYR A 122 -17.08 -9.89 14.09
CA TYR A 122 -16.67 -11.28 14.32
C TYR A 122 -15.52 -11.43 15.33
N ASN A 123 -15.04 -10.35 15.93
CA ASN A 123 -13.91 -10.34 16.87
C ASN A 123 -12.62 -10.93 16.28
N VAL A 124 -12.34 -10.64 15.00
CA VAL A 124 -11.12 -11.07 14.29
C VAL A 124 -10.23 -9.85 14.05
N PRO A 125 -8.94 -9.86 14.41
CA PRO A 125 -8.04 -8.75 14.15
C PRO A 125 -7.86 -8.52 12.66
N TYR A 126 -7.82 -7.24 12.29
CA TYR A 126 -7.64 -6.77 10.94
C TYR A 126 -6.46 -5.79 10.88
N LEU A 127 -5.44 -6.12 10.11
CA LEU A 127 -4.34 -5.22 9.80
C LEU A 127 -4.65 -4.49 8.49
N VAL A 128 -5.15 -3.28 8.61
CA VAL A 128 -5.33 -2.35 7.48
C VAL A 128 -3.95 -1.92 6.98
N VAL A 129 -3.71 -2.05 5.69
CA VAL A 129 -2.38 -1.78 5.12
C VAL A 129 -2.32 -0.41 4.46
N THR A 130 -3.17 -0.14 3.49
CA THR A 130 -3.12 1.09 2.67
C THR A 130 -4.34 2.00 2.82
N GLY A 131 -5.47 1.50 3.30
CA GLY A 131 -6.68 2.31 3.51
C GLY A 131 -6.42 3.53 4.41
N ALA A 132 -6.56 4.76 3.88
CA ALA A 132 -6.08 5.97 4.54
C ALA A 132 -7.14 6.80 5.25
N ALA A 133 -8.45 6.73 4.86
CA ALA A 133 -9.48 7.59 5.43
C ALA A 133 -9.50 7.55 6.96
N ASP A 134 -9.54 8.70 7.59
CA ASP A 134 -9.42 8.84 9.04
C ASP A 134 -10.43 8.01 9.81
N LYS A 135 -11.67 7.94 9.30
CA LYS A 135 -12.77 7.20 9.94
C LYS A 135 -12.48 5.72 10.19
N ILE A 136 -11.53 5.09 9.46
CA ILE A 136 -11.22 3.66 9.61
C ILE A 136 -10.80 3.32 11.04
N THR A 137 -10.02 4.18 11.68
CA THR A 137 -9.51 3.96 13.04
C THR A 137 -10.07 4.94 14.08
N GLN A 138 -11.14 5.69 13.73
CA GLN A 138 -11.85 6.61 14.63
C GLN A 138 -13.13 6.02 15.24
N GLN A 139 -13.42 4.73 15.03
CA GLN A 139 -14.65 4.09 15.52
C GLN A 139 -14.50 3.52 16.94
N GLY A 140 -13.31 3.58 17.53
CA GLY A 140 -13.03 2.92 18.82
C GLY A 140 -12.98 1.39 18.73
N TRP A 141 -12.87 0.83 17.54
CA TRP A 141 -12.79 -0.62 17.31
C TRP A 141 -11.49 -1.19 17.87
N LYS A 142 -11.60 -2.31 18.58
CA LYS A 142 -10.46 -2.97 19.24
C LYS A 142 -9.69 -3.93 18.33
N ASN A 143 -10.33 -4.41 17.25
CA ASN A 143 -9.75 -5.40 16.36
C ASN A 143 -9.10 -4.78 15.11
N VAL A 144 -9.21 -3.47 14.90
CA VAL A 144 -8.71 -2.78 13.72
C VAL A 144 -7.39 -2.08 14.04
N PHE A 145 -6.33 -2.48 13.32
CA PHE A 145 -4.97 -1.92 13.42
C PHE A 145 -4.58 -1.37 12.06
N ARG A 146 -4.02 -0.17 11.98
CA ARG A 146 -3.65 0.41 10.70
C ARG A 146 -2.16 0.75 10.63
N LEU A 147 -1.48 0.11 9.66
CA LEU A 147 -0.06 0.33 9.36
C LEU A 147 0.15 1.68 8.69
N ASN A 148 -0.68 2.01 7.71
CA ASN A 148 -0.68 3.26 6.97
C ASN A 148 -1.01 4.45 7.89
N PRO A 149 -0.37 5.64 7.77
CA PRO A 149 -0.84 6.83 8.46
C PRO A 149 -2.25 7.24 8.01
N PRO A 150 -3.04 7.93 8.85
CA PRO A 150 -4.34 8.45 8.43
C PRO A 150 -4.20 9.56 7.39
N ALA A 151 -5.22 9.75 6.56
CA ALA A 151 -5.23 10.76 5.51
C ALA A 151 -4.92 12.17 6.02
N SER A 152 -5.31 12.50 7.26
CA SER A 152 -4.97 13.76 7.93
C SER A 152 -3.46 13.98 8.14
N LEU A 153 -2.66 12.91 8.11
CA LEU A 153 -1.20 12.99 8.22
C LEU A 153 -0.46 12.79 6.90
N TYR A 154 -1.16 12.44 5.79
CA TYR A 154 -0.53 12.21 4.49
C TYR A 154 0.27 13.39 3.97
N ASN A 155 -0.20 14.59 4.25
CA ASN A 155 0.34 15.83 3.72
C ASN A 155 1.36 16.52 4.63
N LEU A 156 1.85 15.90 5.70
CA LEU A 156 2.80 16.54 6.62
C LEU A 156 4.05 17.05 5.88
N GLY A 157 4.59 16.28 4.94
CA GLY A 157 5.71 16.70 4.10
C GLY A 157 5.35 17.90 3.21
N VAL A 158 4.15 17.91 2.61
CA VAL A 158 3.65 19.02 1.78
C VAL A 158 3.40 20.26 2.64
N PHE A 159 2.83 20.12 3.84
CA PHE A 159 2.63 21.24 4.78
C PHE A 159 3.95 21.88 5.16
N SER A 160 4.92 21.05 5.56
CA SER A 160 6.27 21.53 5.87
C SER A 160 6.95 22.21 4.65
N PHE A 161 6.73 21.70 3.44
CA PHE A 161 7.20 22.36 2.21
C PHE A 161 6.50 23.72 1.99
N PHE A 162 5.20 23.81 2.25
CA PHE A 162 4.48 25.09 2.15
C PHE A 162 5.02 26.13 3.15
N GLU A 163 5.25 25.74 4.41
CA GLU A 163 5.74 26.64 5.45
C GLU A 163 7.15 27.17 5.18
N GLN A 164 8.02 26.29 4.68
CA GLN A 164 9.44 26.60 4.57
C GLN A 164 9.86 27.13 3.19
N VAL A 165 9.14 26.71 2.12
CA VAL A 165 9.54 26.98 0.73
C VAL A 165 8.46 27.70 -0.06
N ALA A 166 7.33 27.06 -0.29
CA ALA A 166 6.36 27.51 -1.28
C ALA A 166 5.54 28.74 -0.83
N ARG A 167 5.10 28.76 0.42
CA ARG A 167 4.31 29.85 1.02
C ARG A 167 3.14 30.31 0.13
N PRO A 168 2.29 29.39 -0.36
CA PRO A 168 1.25 29.74 -1.30
C PRO A 168 0.22 30.67 -0.64
N LYS A 169 -0.34 31.60 -1.43
CA LYS A 169 -1.45 32.45 -0.98
C LYS A 169 -2.80 31.85 -1.34
N THR A 170 -2.87 31.15 -2.46
CA THR A 170 -4.09 30.59 -3.03
C THR A 170 -3.91 29.15 -3.47
N ILE A 171 -4.95 28.33 -3.28
CA ILE A 171 -4.95 26.92 -3.67
C ILE A 171 -6.31 26.52 -4.27
N ALA A 172 -6.28 25.72 -5.34
CA ALA A 172 -7.43 24.95 -5.80
C ALA A 172 -7.27 23.49 -5.38
N ILE A 173 -8.30 22.90 -4.81
CA ILE A 173 -8.34 21.52 -4.33
C ILE A 173 -9.31 20.73 -5.21
N LEU A 174 -8.82 19.78 -5.98
CA LEU A 174 -9.60 18.86 -6.79
C LEU A 174 -9.48 17.45 -6.21
N TYR A 175 -10.58 16.75 -6.02
CA TYR A 175 -10.52 15.43 -5.40
C TYR A 175 -11.59 14.50 -5.93
N GLU A 176 -11.24 13.24 -5.99
CA GLU A 176 -12.17 12.17 -6.27
C GLU A 176 -13.16 12.02 -5.12
N ASN A 177 -14.46 11.92 -5.42
CA ASN A 177 -15.51 11.79 -4.40
C ASN A 177 -15.58 10.38 -3.83
N THR A 178 -14.53 10.00 -3.12
CA THR A 178 -14.36 8.75 -2.39
C THR A 178 -14.01 9.03 -0.93
N ASP A 179 -14.04 8.01 -0.07
CA ASP A 179 -13.62 8.17 1.34
C ASP A 179 -12.17 8.69 1.46
N PHE A 180 -11.26 8.24 0.58
CA PHE A 180 -9.89 8.73 0.52
C PHE A 180 -9.84 10.19 0.06
N GLY A 181 -10.47 10.50 -1.07
CA GLY A 181 -10.47 11.85 -1.64
C GLY A 181 -11.07 12.87 -0.68
N ASN A 182 -12.19 12.54 -0.07
CA ASN A 182 -12.88 13.42 0.90
C ASN A 182 -12.03 13.63 2.17
N SER A 183 -11.42 12.58 2.72
CA SER A 183 -10.62 12.68 3.94
C SER A 183 -9.34 13.49 3.71
N THR A 184 -8.65 13.22 2.60
CA THR A 184 -7.37 13.88 2.27
C THR A 184 -7.57 15.34 1.85
N SER A 185 -8.61 15.64 1.07
CA SER A 185 -8.94 17.03 0.68
C SER A 185 -9.37 17.86 1.89
N LYS A 186 -10.13 17.25 2.82
CA LYS A 186 -10.48 17.90 4.09
C LYS A 186 -9.23 18.29 4.89
N ALA A 187 -8.26 17.37 5.03
CA ALA A 187 -7.02 17.65 5.74
C ALA A 187 -6.24 18.83 5.12
N MET A 188 -6.17 18.91 3.79
CA MET A 188 -5.57 20.05 3.10
C MET A 188 -6.35 21.34 3.36
N LYS A 189 -7.68 21.29 3.32
CA LYS A 189 -8.53 22.45 3.61
C LYS A 189 -8.35 22.94 5.06
N ASP A 190 -8.37 22.03 6.04
CA ASP A 190 -8.16 22.36 7.46
C ASP A 190 -6.78 23.03 7.68
N TYR A 191 -5.74 22.54 6.98
CA TYR A 191 -4.43 23.18 6.99
C TYR A 191 -4.49 24.61 6.42
N CYS A 192 -5.10 24.80 5.26
CA CYS A 192 -5.23 26.10 4.61
C CYS A 192 -5.97 27.12 5.51
N ASP A 193 -7.08 26.68 6.10
CA ASP A 193 -7.91 27.51 6.99
C ASP A 193 -7.09 27.97 8.23
N SER A 194 -6.21 27.10 8.77
CA SER A 194 -5.39 27.41 9.94
C SER A 194 -4.12 28.22 9.64
N HIS A 195 -3.65 28.23 8.39
CA HIS A 195 -2.39 28.88 7.98
C HIS A 195 -2.61 30.11 7.05
N GLY A 196 -3.85 30.52 6.86
CA GLY A 196 -4.16 31.72 6.06
C GLY A 196 -3.94 31.54 4.54
N VAL A 197 -4.00 30.29 4.04
CA VAL A 197 -3.98 30.00 2.61
C VAL A 197 -5.43 30.03 2.09
N TYR A 198 -5.69 30.86 1.11
CA TYR A 198 -7.05 31.03 0.58
C TYR A 198 -7.41 29.89 -0.39
N VAL A 199 -8.42 29.08 -0.05
CA VAL A 199 -8.96 28.03 -0.92
C VAL A 199 -9.89 28.67 -1.93
N VAL A 200 -9.42 28.92 -3.16
CA VAL A 200 -10.20 29.58 -4.23
C VAL A 200 -11.18 28.62 -4.91
N LEU A 201 -10.93 27.33 -4.84
CA LEU A 201 -11.81 26.26 -5.34
C LEU A 201 -11.58 25.00 -4.50
N SER A 202 -12.66 24.35 -4.09
CA SER A 202 -12.62 22.99 -3.54
C SER A 202 -13.77 22.20 -4.16
N GLU A 203 -13.45 21.31 -5.08
CA GLU A 203 -14.48 20.61 -5.88
C GLU A 203 -14.15 19.13 -6.04
N GLY A 204 -15.12 18.29 -5.62
CA GLY A 204 -15.07 16.84 -5.83
C GLY A 204 -15.62 16.47 -7.21
N TYR A 205 -15.06 15.43 -7.80
CA TYR A 205 -15.50 14.86 -9.07
C TYR A 205 -15.82 13.38 -8.92
N GLN A 206 -16.62 12.84 -9.85
CA GLN A 206 -16.99 11.43 -9.85
C GLN A 206 -15.77 10.56 -10.23
N ALA A 207 -15.53 9.49 -9.47
CA ALA A 207 -14.51 8.49 -9.78
C ALA A 207 -14.67 7.93 -11.20
N GLY A 208 -13.55 7.80 -11.92
CA GLY A 208 -13.53 7.32 -13.29
C GLY A 208 -14.06 8.32 -14.33
N ALA A 209 -14.17 9.60 -13.99
CA ALA A 209 -14.47 10.65 -14.96
C ALA A 209 -13.39 10.69 -16.06
N VAL A 210 -13.80 10.95 -17.31
CA VAL A 210 -12.88 11.01 -18.45
C VAL A 210 -12.66 12.45 -18.96
N ASP A 211 -13.53 13.37 -18.56
CA ASP A 211 -13.45 14.80 -18.93
C ASP A 211 -13.41 15.68 -17.69
N PHE A 212 -12.27 16.30 -17.46
CA PHE A 212 -12.02 17.24 -16.37
C PHE A 212 -11.98 18.70 -16.84
N LYS A 213 -12.17 18.96 -18.15
CA LYS A 213 -12.09 20.32 -18.70
C LYS A 213 -13.05 21.30 -18.04
N PRO A 214 -14.29 20.94 -17.68
CA PRO A 214 -15.19 21.88 -17.00
C PRO A 214 -14.63 22.39 -15.65
N ILE A 215 -14.11 21.50 -14.81
CA ILE A 215 -13.53 21.89 -13.51
C ILE A 215 -12.18 22.60 -13.71
N LEU A 216 -11.37 22.14 -14.67
CA LEU A 216 -10.07 22.74 -14.99
C LEU A 216 -10.21 24.15 -15.59
N GLN A 217 -11.27 24.47 -16.32
CA GLN A 217 -11.56 25.84 -16.77
C GLN A 217 -11.84 26.79 -15.60
N LYS A 218 -12.49 26.32 -14.53
CA LYS A 218 -12.64 27.10 -13.28
C LYS A 218 -11.27 27.37 -12.68
N VAL A 219 -10.42 26.35 -12.56
CA VAL A 219 -9.03 26.50 -12.07
C VAL A 219 -8.28 27.54 -12.91
N LYS A 220 -8.38 27.45 -14.24
CA LYS A 220 -7.72 28.39 -15.17
C LYS A 220 -8.14 29.83 -14.94
N SER A 221 -9.44 30.08 -14.72
CA SER A 221 -9.97 31.44 -14.50
C SER A 221 -9.54 31.99 -13.13
N LEU A 222 -9.48 31.15 -12.09
CA LEU A 222 -9.12 31.52 -10.73
C LEU A 222 -7.62 31.72 -10.51
N ARG A 223 -6.75 31.13 -11.35
CA ARG A 223 -5.28 31.23 -11.32
C ARG A 223 -4.67 30.99 -9.94
N PRO A 224 -4.93 29.85 -9.29
CA PRO A 224 -4.35 29.57 -7.99
C PRO A 224 -2.82 29.44 -8.06
N ASP A 225 -2.14 29.72 -6.94
CA ASP A 225 -0.72 29.42 -6.80
C ASP A 225 -0.44 27.92 -6.91
N ILE A 226 -1.27 27.11 -6.24
CA ILE A 226 -1.16 25.66 -6.20
C ILE A 226 -2.45 25.01 -6.73
N VAL A 227 -2.31 23.97 -7.53
CA VAL A 227 -3.39 23.01 -7.82
C VAL A 227 -3.07 21.72 -7.08
N TYR A 228 -3.86 21.42 -6.05
CA TYR A 228 -3.74 20.21 -5.26
C TYR A 228 -4.79 19.19 -5.71
N MET A 229 -4.36 17.94 -5.94
CA MET A 229 -5.20 16.89 -6.53
C MET A 229 -5.14 15.61 -5.70
N VAL A 230 -6.30 15.07 -5.35
CA VAL A 230 -6.42 13.76 -4.69
C VAL A 230 -7.14 12.81 -5.64
N SER A 231 -6.40 11.90 -6.26
CA SER A 231 -6.88 11.10 -7.39
C SER A 231 -6.22 9.73 -7.43
N TYR A 232 -6.96 8.72 -7.91
CA TYR A 232 -6.34 7.46 -8.32
C TYR A 232 -5.69 7.59 -9.71
N LEU A 233 -5.07 6.51 -10.20
CA LEU A 233 -4.11 6.54 -11.32
C LEU A 233 -4.63 7.19 -12.60
N MET A 234 -5.81 6.77 -13.07
CA MET A 234 -6.32 7.25 -14.36
C MET A 234 -6.77 8.71 -14.28
N ASP A 235 -7.46 9.07 -13.19
CA ASP A 235 -7.94 10.43 -12.96
C ASP A 235 -6.76 11.40 -12.79
N ALA A 236 -5.74 11.02 -12.00
CA ALA A 236 -4.50 11.79 -11.86
C ALA A 236 -3.83 12.06 -13.21
N SER A 237 -3.74 11.03 -14.04
CA SER A 237 -3.12 11.12 -15.37
C SER A 237 -3.90 12.03 -16.33
N LEU A 238 -5.23 11.91 -16.33
CA LEU A 238 -6.11 12.73 -17.17
C LEU A 238 -6.13 14.19 -16.72
N LEU A 239 -6.20 14.45 -15.41
CA LEU A 239 -6.14 15.80 -14.84
C LEU A 239 -4.86 16.51 -15.29
N MET A 240 -3.70 15.85 -15.24
CA MET A 240 -2.44 16.45 -15.68
C MET A 240 -2.42 16.69 -17.19
N ARG A 241 -2.86 15.73 -18.01
CA ARG A 241 -2.91 15.88 -19.47
C ARG A 241 -3.84 17.02 -19.89
N GLN A 242 -5.06 17.06 -19.34
CA GLN A 242 -6.04 18.09 -19.67
C GLN A 242 -5.63 19.47 -19.12
N SER A 243 -4.90 19.52 -17.99
CA SER A 243 -4.29 20.76 -17.51
C SER A 243 -3.24 21.31 -18.49
N LYS A 244 -2.43 20.45 -19.10
CA LYS A 244 -1.48 20.81 -20.16
C LYS A 244 -2.20 21.30 -21.41
N GLU A 245 -3.24 20.57 -21.87
CA GLU A 245 -4.06 20.95 -23.03
C GLU A 245 -4.70 22.34 -22.86
N LEU A 246 -5.14 22.66 -21.66
CA LEU A 246 -5.74 23.96 -21.33
C LEU A 246 -4.73 25.06 -20.99
N ASP A 247 -3.44 24.77 -21.02
CA ASP A 247 -2.34 25.70 -20.64
C ASP A 247 -2.54 26.31 -19.24
N ILE A 248 -2.84 25.45 -18.24
CA ILE A 248 -2.96 25.84 -16.82
C ILE A 248 -1.57 25.82 -16.20
N ASN A 249 -1.10 26.95 -15.69
CA ASN A 249 0.27 27.15 -15.21
C ASN A 249 0.30 27.67 -13.76
N PRO A 250 0.00 26.84 -12.73
CA PRO A 250 0.21 27.22 -11.32
C PRO A 250 1.72 27.20 -11.01
N GLN A 251 2.07 27.66 -9.80
CA GLN A 251 3.47 27.52 -9.31
C GLN A 251 3.82 26.06 -9.07
N ALA A 252 2.86 25.19 -8.74
CA ALA A 252 3.00 23.73 -8.73
C ALA A 252 1.65 23.00 -8.86
N PHE A 253 1.70 21.80 -9.47
CA PHE A 253 0.70 20.77 -9.32
C PHE A 253 1.18 19.81 -8.24
N ILE A 254 0.34 19.50 -7.25
CA ILE A 254 0.70 18.64 -6.12
C ILE A 254 -0.34 17.56 -5.93
N GLY A 255 0.05 16.30 -6.02
CA GLY A 255 -0.78 15.15 -5.71
C GLY A 255 -0.82 14.85 -4.22
N GLY A 256 -1.95 14.36 -3.75
CA GLY A 256 -2.14 13.89 -2.37
C GLY A 256 -1.75 12.43 -2.17
N GLY A 257 -0.76 11.92 -2.90
CA GLY A 257 -0.38 10.49 -2.89
C GLY A 257 -1.13 9.68 -3.95
N ALA A 258 -1.34 8.40 -3.68
CA ALA A 258 -2.08 7.44 -4.51
C ALA A 258 -1.65 7.44 -5.99
N GLY A 259 -2.54 7.81 -6.91
CA GLY A 259 -2.29 7.75 -8.35
C GLY A 259 -1.10 8.54 -8.86
N HIS A 260 -0.63 9.55 -8.11
CA HIS A 260 0.51 10.39 -8.49
C HIS A 260 1.88 9.77 -8.15
N THR A 261 1.92 8.59 -7.50
CA THR A 261 3.17 7.95 -7.07
C THR A 261 3.49 6.66 -7.81
N LEU A 262 2.50 6.07 -8.50
CA LEU A 262 2.70 4.84 -9.28
C LEU A 262 3.61 5.09 -10.50
N PRO A 263 4.49 4.14 -10.86
CA PRO A 263 5.28 4.22 -12.09
C PRO A 263 4.43 4.41 -13.36
N GLU A 264 3.22 3.84 -13.39
CA GLU A 264 2.27 3.96 -14.49
C GLU A 264 1.77 5.40 -14.71
N PHE A 265 1.78 6.26 -13.67
CA PHE A 265 1.45 7.67 -13.83
C PHE A 265 2.41 8.39 -14.78
N LEU A 266 3.70 8.07 -14.70
CA LEU A 266 4.70 8.65 -15.61
C LEU A 266 4.42 8.29 -17.07
N GLN A 267 3.96 7.06 -17.31
CA GLN A 267 3.61 6.59 -18.65
C GLN A 267 2.29 7.19 -19.13
N ASN A 268 1.25 7.19 -18.29
CA ASN A 268 -0.09 7.62 -18.65
C ASN A 268 -0.20 9.15 -18.81
N ALA A 269 0.41 9.90 -17.91
CA ALA A 269 0.46 11.37 -18.00
C ALA A 269 1.54 11.86 -18.99
N ALA A 270 2.52 10.99 -19.32
CA ALA A 270 3.61 11.27 -20.24
C ALA A 270 4.32 12.61 -19.88
N GLU A 271 4.51 13.50 -20.86
CA GLU A 271 5.14 14.80 -20.65
C GLU A 271 4.38 15.69 -19.63
N ALA A 272 3.09 15.45 -19.42
CA ALA A 272 2.32 16.22 -18.45
C ALA A 272 2.67 15.86 -16.99
N SER A 273 3.35 14.75 -16.76
CA SER A 273 3.85 14.39 -15.42
C SER A 273 5.04 15.23 -14.97
N GLU A 274 5.81 15.80 -15.91
CA GLU A 274 7.06 16.50 -15.59
C GLU A 274 6.82 17.66 -14.62
N TYR A 275 7.63 17.72 -13.56
CA TYR A 275 7.56 18.63 -12.43
C TYR A 275 6.29 18.51 -11.56
N CYS A 276 5.40 17.54 -11.78
CA CYS A 276 4.33 17.24 -10.83
C CYS A 276 4.96 16.79 -9.51
N MET A 277 4.52 17.39 -8.41
CA MET A 277 4.89 16.98 -7.05
C MET A 277 3.82 16.05 -6.47
N SER A 278 4.16 15.27 -5.46
CA SER A 278 3.18 14.50 -4.69
C SER A 278 3.65 14.25 -3.27
N ALA A 279 2.71 14.20 -2.33
CA ALA A 279 2.94 13.53 -1.07
C ALA A 279 3.29 12.06 -1.32
N THR A 280 4.21 11.51 -0.55
CA THR A 280 4.50 10.08 -0.52
C THR A 280 4.87 9.64 0.87
N LEU A 281 4.61 8.39 1.19
CA LEU A 281 4.89 7.82 2.51
C LEU A 281 6.27 7.16 2.57
N TRP A 282 6.79 6.82 1.41
CA TRP A 282 8.06 6.11 1.30
C TRP A 282 8.70 6.32 -0.08
N THR A 283 10.02 6.25 -0.09
CA THR A 283 10.84 6.19 -1.31
C THR A 283 12.06 5.30 -1.03
N PRO A 284 12.74 4.75 -2.04
CA PRO A 284 13.92 3.91 -1.82
C PRO A 284 15.13 4.67 -1.21
N GLN A 285 15.07 6.00 -1.10
CA GLN A 285 16.10 6.85 -0.50
C GLN A 285 15.98 6.97 1.03
N VAL A 286 14.86 6.52 1.62
CA VAL A 286 14.73 6.51 3.08
C VAL A 286 15.80 5.62 3.73
N LYS A 287 16.27 6.04 4.90
CA LYS A 287 17.35 5.31 5.62
C LYS A 287 16.82 4.20 6.53
N TYR A 288 15.67 3.60 6.17
CA TYR A 288 15.14 2.47 6.92
C TYR A 288 15.86 1.16 6.53
N PRO A 289 16.18 0.30 7.52
CA PRO A 289 16.80 -0.99 7.24
C PRO A 289 15.99 -1.82 6.24
N GLY A 290 16.62 -2.30 5.18
CA GLY A 290 15.97 -3.11 4.14
C GLY A 290 15.20 -2.33 3.07
N ALA A 291 15.02 -0.99 3.18
CA ALA A 291 14.24 -0.21 2.22
C ALA A 291 14.81 -0.29 0.79
N LYS A 292 16.11 -0.03 0.66
CA LYS A 292 16.79 -0.12 -0.64
C LYS A 292 16.85 -1.55 -1.16
N GLU A 293 17.08 -2.53 -0.28
CA GLU A 293 17.13 -3.95 -0.64
C GLU A 293 15.77 -4.43 -1.17
N PHE A 294 14.68 -4.07 -0.50
CA PHE A 294 13.32 -4.33 -0.98
C PHE A 294 13.11 -3.77 -2.38
N PHE A 295 13.43 -2.49 -2.60
CA PHE A 295 13.26 -1.84 -3.90
C PHE A 295 14.04 -2.54 -5.02
N ASP A 296 15.33 -2.81 -4.78
CA ASP A 296 16.20 -3.44 -5.77
C ASP A 296 15.73 -4.87 -6.09
N ASN A 297 15.35 -5.64 -5.08
CA ASN A 297 14.85 -7.02 -5.23
C ASN A 297 13.49 -7.03 -5.95
N PHE A 298 12.59 -6.11 -5.60
CA PHE A 298 11.30 -5.98 -6.27
C PHE A 298 11.47 -5.64 -7.75
N LYS A 299 12.30 -4.64 -8.05
CA LYS A 299 12.63 -4.25 -9.43
C LYS A 299 13.23 -5.42 -10.21
N LYS A 300 14.15 -6.17 -9.61
CA LYS A 300 14.76 -7.35 -10.23
C LYS A 300 13.77 -8.47 -10.49
N LYS A 301 12.86 -8.74 -9.53
CA LYS A 301 11.88 -9.85 -9.61
C LYS A 301 10.74 -9.55 -10.59
N PHE A 302 10.24 -8.32 -10.60
CA PHE A 302 9.02 -7.96 -11.33
C PHE A 302 9.25 -7.02 -12.53
N ASN A 303 10.51 -6.61 -12.77
CA ASN A 303 10.88 -5.67 -13.84
C ASN A 303 10.11 -4.34 -13.79
N LYS A 304 9.73 -3.91 -12.59
CA LYS A 304 9.08 -2.62 -12.30
C LYS A 304 9.50 -2.08 -10.94
N GLU A 305 9.40 -0.75 -10.77
CA GLU A 305 9.72 -0.12 -9.50
C GLU A 305 8.54 -0.22 -8.52
N ALA A 306 8.85 -0.45 -7.26
CA ALA A 306 7.87 -0.36 -6.19
C ALA A 306 7.74 1.10 -5.73
N ASP A 307 6.53 1.48 -5.36
CA ASP A 307 6.24 2.69 -4.62
C ASP A 307 5.88 2.36 -3.14
N TYR A 308 5.34 3.34 -2.42
CA TYR A 308 5.01 3.13 -1.01
C TYR A 308 3.95 2.05 -0.76
N HIS A 309 3.00 1.81 -1.69
CA HIS A 309 1.99 0.75 -1.54
C HIS A 309 2.65 -0.63 -1.50
N GLY A 310 3.63 -0.87 -2.37
CA GLY A 310 4.43 -2.09 -2.31
C GLY A 310 5.25 -2.20 -1.03
N ALA A 311 5.83 -1.09 -0.57
CA ALA A 311 6.61 -1.09 0.68
C ALA A 311 5.72 -1.36 1.91
N GLU A 312 4.48 -0.85 1.93
CA GLU A 312 3.49 -1.13 2.97
C GLU A 312 3.09 -2.60 3.02
N ALA A 313 2.75 -3.18 1.86
CA ALA A 313 2.37 -4.58 1.76
C ALA A 313 3.52 -5.52 2.16
N TYR A 314 4.74 -5.21 1.73
CA TYR A 314 5.95 -5.92 2.14
C TYR A 314 6.15 -5.84 3.67
N ALA A 315 6.04 -4.65 4.25
CA ALA A 315 6.15 -4.45 5.70
C ALA A 315 5.05 -5.16 6.47
N ALA A 316 3.80 -5.17 5.96
CA ALA A 316 2.67 -5.83 6.61
C ALA A 316 2.90 -7.35 6.76
N ALA A 317 3.54 -8.00 5.78
CA ALA A 317 3.91 -9.41 5.91
C ALA A 317 4.93 -9.64 7.04
N TYR A 318 5.88 -8.73 7.23
CA TYR A 318 6.83 -8.80 8.35
C TYR A 318 6.19 -8.47 9.70
N VAL A 319 5.24 -7.51 9.75
CA VAL A 319 4.43 -7.25 10.94
C VAL A 319 3.61 -8.48 11.32
N LEU A 320 2.99 -9.15 10.33
CA LEU A 320 2.28 -10.41 10.54
C LEU A 320 3.22 -11.51 11.09
N ALA A 321 4.40 -11.66 10.51
CA ALA A 321 5.39 -12.64 10.97
C ALA A 321 5.85 -12.37 12.42
N ASP A 322 6.11 -11.11 12.77
CA ASP A 322 6.44 -10.71 14.14
C ASP A 322 5.26 -10.95 15.10
N THR A 323 4.05 -10.62 14.68
CA THR A 323 2.81 -10.89 15.43
C THR A 323 2.67 -12.37 15.75
N LEU A 324 2.82 -13.23 14.75
CA LEU A 324 2.78 -14.69 14.92
C LEU A 324 3.92 -15.21 15.80
N LYS A 325 5.12 -14.67 15.66
CA LYS A 325 6.29 -15.07 16.46
C LYS A 325 6.08 -14.79 17.95
N ARG A 326 5.39 -13.70 18.30
CA ARG A 326 5.08 -13.31 19.68
C ARG A 326 3.79 -13.95 20.22
N SER A 327 2.94 -14.46 19.35
CA SER A 327 1.68 -15.12 19.66
C SER A 327 1.93 -16.50 20.30
N LYS A 328 1.11 -16.88 21.29
CA LYS A 328 1.24 -18.18 21.98
C LYS A 328 0.47 -19.29 21.27
N ALA A 329 -0.73 -19.00 20.80
CA ALA A 329 -1.66 -19.99 20.25
C ALA A 329 -2.21 -19.63 18.86
N ALA A 330 -1.83 -18.47 18.31
CA ALA A 330 -2.32 -17.94 17.03
C ALA A 330 -3.86 -17.87 16.91
N THR A 331 -4.58 -17.73 18.03
CA THR A 331 -6.01 -17.40 18.03
C THR A 331 -6.23 -15.92 17.74
N SER A 332 -7.44 -15.53 17.34
CA SER A 332 -7.76 -14.12 17.07
C SER A 332 -7.46 -13.21 18.28
N ASP A 333 -7.79 -13.62 19.49
CA ASP A 333 -7.50 -12.84 20.70
C ASP A 333 -5.99 -12.69 20.97
N ASP A 334 -5.24 -13.75 20.75
CA ASP A 334 -3.79 -13.79 20.94
C ASP A 334 -3.08 -12.94 19.89
N LEU A 335 -3.52 -13.05 18.62
CA LEU A 335 -3.00 -12.23 17.52
C LEU A 335 -3.33 -10.74 17.71
N ARG A 336 -4.54 -10.41 18.19
CA ARG A 336 -4.90 -9.04 18.53
C ARG A 336 -3.99 -8.48 19.62
N ALA A 337 -3.76 -9.24 20.68
CA ALA A 337 -2.86 -8.82 21.77
C ALA A 337 -1.42 -8.63 21.26
N SER A 338 -0.95 -9.52 20.40
CA SER A 338 0.36 -9.41 19.77
C SER A 338 0.47 -8.20 18.85
N LEU A 339 -0.54 -7.92 18.01
CA LEU A 339 -0.59 -6.71 17.17
C LEU A 339 -0.53 -5.44 18.02
N ALA A 340 -1.31 -5.37 19.10
CA ALA A 340 -1.31 -4.20 19.99
C ALA A 340 0.08 -3.92 20.59
N GLY A 341 0.92 -4.93 20.75
CA GLY A 341 2.29 -4.81 21.24
C GLY A 341 3.34 -4.61 20.13
N THR A 342 2.95 -4.34 18.90
CA THR A 342 3.91 -4.12 17.80
C THR A 342 4.69 -2.82 18.03
N ASP A 343 6.02 -2.93 18.02
CA ASP A 343 6.98 -1.82 18.04
C ASP A 343 8.23 -2.28 17.30
N MET A 344 8.28 -2.05 15.99
CA MET A 344 9.36 -2.57 15.14
C MET A 344 9.71 -1.63 14.00
N MET A 345 10.96 -1.72 13.54
CA MET A 345 11.41 -1.07 12.31
C MET A 345 11.24 -2.03 11.13
N THR A 346 10.67 -1.53 10.05
CA THR A 346 10.47 -2.26 8.79
C THR A 346 11.12 -1.53 7.61
N ALA A 347 11.14 -2.16 6.44
CA ALA A 347 11.60 -1.51 5.20
C ALA A 347 10.73 -0.30 4.81
N PHE A 348 9.47 -0.26 5.22
CA PHE A 348 8.57 0.89 5.05
C PHE A 348 8.84 2.01 6.08
N GLY A 349 9.29 1.65 7.27
CA GLY A 349 9.58 2.56 8.38
C GLY A 349 9.17 1.98 9.73
N PRO A 350 9.07 2.83 10.77
CA PRO A 350 8.62 2.40 12.08
C PRO A 350 7.15 2.01 12.07
N VAL A 351 6.83 0.91 12.74
CA VAL A 351 5.45 0.45 12.94
C VAL A 351 5.20 0.29 14.42
N LYS A 352 4.30 1.14 14.94
CA LYS A 352 3.85 1.10 16.34
C LYS A 352 2.40 1.54 16.39
N PHE A 353 1.54 0.66 16.90
CA PHE A 353 0.12 0.99 17.05
C PHE A 353 -0.13 1.73 18.35
N VAL A 354 -0.59 2.98 18.22
CA VAL A 354 -0.87 3.89 19.34
C VAL A 354 -2.26 4.48 19.19
N SER A 355 -2.78 5.08 20.26
CA SER A 355 -4.06 5.80 20.24
C SER A 355 -3.85 7.25 20.63
N TRP A 356 -4.52 8.18 19.93
CA TRP A 356 -4.53 9.61 20.26
C TRP A 356 -5.78 10.27 19.68
N GLY A 357 -6.32 11.27 20.34
CA GLY A 357 -7.58 11.89 19.92
C GLY A 357 -8.68 10.85 19.73
N GLN A 358 -9.22 10.75 18.54
CA GLN A 358 -10.20 9.72 18.17
C GLN A 358 -9.59 8.48 17.54
N PHE A 359 -8.30 8.50 17.21
CA PHE A 359 -7.63 7.37 16.57
C PHE A 359 -7.29 6.27 17.57
N THR A 360 -7.55 5.02 17.19
CA THR A 360 -7.18 3.82 17.95
C THR A 360 -6.31 2.89 17.10
N ASN A 361 -5.34 2.21 17.72
CA ASN A 361 -4.47 1.21 17.07
C ASN A 361 -3.86 1.71 15.74
N GLN A 362 -3.36 2.93 15.74
CA GLN A 362 -2.92 3.64 14.55
C GLN A 362 -1.42 3.85 14.54
N ASN A 363 -0.76 3.54 13.42
CA ASN A 363 0.64 3.92 13.21
C ASN A 363 0.78 5.41 12.88
N LYS A 364 1.92 5.98 13.26
CA LYS A 364 2.34 7.35 12.90
C LYS A 364 3.69 7.31 12.21
N MET A 365 3.81 8.10 11.15
CA MET A 365 5.10 8.33 10.50
C MET A 365 5.13 9.69 9.82
N ASP A 366 6.33 10.19 9.57
CA ASP A 366 6.54 11.37 8.73
C ASP A 366 6.31 11.02 7.27
N THR A 367 5.97 12.05 6.48
CA THR A 367 5.74 11.91 5.05
C THR A 367 6.74 12.74 4.26
N LEU A 368 6.89 12.42 2.99
CA LEU A 368 7.86 13.01 2.09
C LEU A 368 7.14 13.73 0.94
N VAL A 369 7.89 14.53 0.18
CA VAL A 369 7.44 15.05 -1.12
C VAL A 369 8.37 14.51 -2.18
N LEU A 370 7.79 13.89 -3.20
CA LEU A 370 8.47 13.58 -4.44
C LEU A 370 8.09 14.59 -5.53
N GLN A 371 8.93 14.65 -6.55
CA GLN A 371 8.69 15.42 -7.78
C GLN A 371 9.14 14.60 -8.97
N VAL A 372 8.41 14.70 -10.07
CA VAL A 372 8.87 14.12 -11.34
C VAL A 372 9.91 15.05 -11.96
N VAL A 373 11.14 14.57 -12.09
CA VAL A 373 12.26 15.32 -12.70
C VAL A 373 12.95 14.42 -13.72
N GLY A 374 12.98 14.84 -14.97
CA GLY A 374 13.57 14.04 -16.04
C GLY A 374 12.87 12.69 -16.22
N LYS A 375 11.55 12.66 -16.11
CA LYS A 375 10.69 11.47 -16.23
C LYS A 375 10.94 10.40 -15.17
N LYS A 376 11.44 10.80 -14.00
CA LYS A 376 11.69 9.92 -12.84
C LYS A 376 11.15 10.56 -11.59
N TYR A 377 10.77 9.74 -10.63
CA TYR A 377 10.46 10.19 -9.29
C TYR A 377 11.76 10.49 -8.52
N GLU A 378 11.85 11.71 -8.03
CA GLU A 378 12.92 12.14 -7.12
C GLU A 378 12.30 12.56 -5.78
N THR A 379 12.89 12.14 -4.68
CA THR A 379 12.54 12.70 -3.37
C THR A 379 13.11 14.08 -3.28
N VAL A 380 12.27 15.09 -3.04
CA VAL A 380 12.70 16.49 -3.04
C VAL A 380 12.54 17.18 -1.68
N TRP A 381 11.76 16.58 -0.77
CA TRP A 381 11.52 17.13 0.57
C TRP A 381 11.19 16.04 1.60
N PRO A 382 11.62 16.16 2.87
CA PRO A 382 12.55 17.17 3.40
C PRO A 382 13.98 17.02 2.84
N SER A 383 14.79 18.06 2.99
CA SER A 383 16.19 18.08 2.47
C SER A 383 17.05 16.94 3.03
N THR A 384 16.75 16.41 4.21
CA THR A 384 17.44 15.28 4.85
C THR A 384 17.22 13.94 4.16
N ALA A 385 16.15 13.81 3.35
CA ALA A 385 15.79 12.63 2.58
C ALA A 385 15.86 12.86 1.06
N ALA A 386 16.17 14.09 0.62
CA ALA A 386 16.14 14.46 -0.78
C ALA A 386 17.23 13.75 -1.60
N SER A 387 16.84 13.21 -2.78
CA SER A 387 17.73 12.67 -3.80
C SER A 387 18.06 13.71 -4.88
N ALA A 388 17.21 14.75 -5.02
CA ALA A 388 17.38 15.85 -5.95
C ALA A 388 16.90 17.18 -5.34
N LYS A 389 17.32 18.29 -5.96
CA LYS A 389 16.76 19.61 -5.64
C LYS A 389 15.36 19.73 -6.25
N PHE A 390 14.43 20.30 -5.51
CA PHE A 390 13.11 20.63 -6.04
C PHE A 390 13.17 21.74 -7.10
N VAL A 391 12.25 21.70 -8.05
CA VAL A 391 11.99 22.75 -9.02
C VAL A 391 10.70 23.46 -8.60
N TYR A 392 10.84 24.68 -8.07
CA TYR A 392 9.73 25.51 -7.64
C TYR A 392 10.07 27.02 -7.75
N PRO A 393 9.22 27.89 -8.33
CA PRO A 393 8.02 27.52 -9.09
C PRO A 393 8.35 26.66 -10.29
N VAL A 394 7.41 25.80 -10.72
CA VAL A 394 7.62 24.97 -11.90
C VAL A 394 7.54 25.82 -13.19
N PRO A 395 8.33 25.53 -14.22
CA PRO A 395 8.25 26.25 -15.48
C PRO A 395 6.90 26.06 -16.15
N ARG A 396 6.46 27.05 -16.92
CA ARG A 396 5.22 26.95 -17.72
C ARG A 396 5.34 25.83 -18.75
N TRP A 397 4.19 25.26 -19.16
CA TRP A 397 4.17 24.12 -20.09
C TRP A 397 5.05 24.33 -21.33
N ARG A 398 4.99 25.52 -21.94
CA ARG A 398 5.80 25.88 -23.13
C ARG A 398 7.31 26.02 -22.88
N GLU A 399 7.72 26.11 -21.63
CA GLU A 399 9.11 26.29 -21.19
C GLU A 399 9.74 24.95 -20.75
N ARG A 400 8.91 23.91 -20.56
CA ARG A 400 9.38 22.56 -20.18
C ARG A 400 10.07 21.91 -21.37
N LYS A 401 11.26 21.38 -21.13
CA LYS A 401 12.07 20.68 -22.13
C LYS A 401 11.84 19.19 -22.10
#